data_86d72897a86b0aac096d6f3119e5b6dc
#
_entry.id   86d72897a86b0aac096d6f3119e5b6dc
#
_cell.length_a   1.000
_cell.length_b   1.000
_cell.length_c   1.000
_cell.angle_alpha   90.00
_cell.angle_beta   90.00
_cell.angle_gamma   90.00
#
_symmetry.space_group_name_H-M   'P 1'
#
loop_
_entity.id
_entity.type
_entity.pdbx_description
1 polymer ?
#
loop_
_entity_poly.entity_id
_entity_poly.type
_entity_poly.pdbx_seq_one_letter_code
_entity_poly.pdbx_strand_id
1 'polypeptide(L)'
;MATHIEDVTSLLFYEDLSDVVLVGNSYAGMVITGVAAKEPRRLAHIVYFDAYVPFEGENEMSLWPPLEQTRVKAEIAKANRFRPLPPNFPAFLGISDLKLAEWVQARLTPHPISTYEDPPPLGGPESASVPRSFINCTEGPFGAPLFATFASRAWKLGWKVYELKAGHAAMLTHPRESADILLRIASG
;
A
#
# COMPACT_ATOMS: atom_id res chain seq x y z
N MET A 1 -13.32 -2.00 0.31
CA MET A 1 -12.21 -2.96 0.50
C MET A 1 -12.48 -4.29 -0.20
N ALA A 2 -13.56 -4.99 0.09
CA ALA A 2 -13.83 -6.34 -0.44
C ALA A 2 -13.72 -6.47 -1.97
N THR A 3 -14.26 -5.50 -2.73
CA THR A 3 -14.17 -5.48 -4.21
C THR A 3 -12.72 -5.45 -4.70
N HIS A 4 -11.86 -4.61 -4.10
CA HIS A 4 -10.45 -4.53 -4.52
C HIS A 4 -9.67 -5.83 -4.22
N ILE A 5 -10.00 -6.50 -3.11
CA ILE A 5 -9.44 -7.83 -2.79
C ILE A 5 -9.93 -8.84 -3.83
N GLU A 6 -11.23 -8.81 -4.17
CA GLU A 6 -11.82 -9.72 -5.16
C GLU A 6 -11.23 -9.52 -6.56
N ASP A 7 -10.99 -8.27 -6.98
CA ASP A 7 -10.36 -7.97 -8.27
C ASP A 7 -8.99 -8.64 -8.39
N VAL A 8 -8.16 -8.56 -7.32
CA VAL A 8 -6.82 -9.17 -7.32
C VAL A 8 -6.90 -10.70 -7.23
N THR A 9 -7.78 -11.24 -6.36
CA THR A 9 -7.94 -12.71 -6.23
C THR A 9 -8.50 -13.32 -7.51
N SER A 10 -9.43 -12.62 -8.19
CA SER A 10 -9.95 -13.02 -9.49
C SER A 10 -8.86 -13.05 -10.57
N LEU A 11 -7.97 -12.04 -10.59
CA LEU A 11 -6.83 -12.04 -11.50
C LEU A 11 -5.93 -13.26 -11.26
N LEU A 12 -5.57 -13.53 -10.00
CA LEU A 12 -4.76 -14.69 -9.64
C LEU A 12 -5.40 -16.01 -10.11
N PHE A 13 -6.72 -16.11 -9.98
CA PHE A 13 -7.48 -17.30 -10.35
C PHE A 13 -7.60 -17.47 -11.87
N TYR A 14 -8.08 -16.45 -12.59
CA TYR A 14 -8.35 -16.55 -14.03
C TYR A 14 -7.10 -16.61 -14.90
N GLU A 15 -6.01 -16.00 -14.46
CA GLU A 15 -4.69 -16.11 -15.12
C GLU A 15 -3.87 -17.30 -14.60
N ASP A 16 -4.46 -18.13 -13.72
CA ASP A 16 -3.83 -19.31 -13.08
C ASP A 16 -2.42 -19.01 -12.53
N LEU A 17 -2.27 -17.86 -11.87
CA LEU A 17 -0.99 -17.43 -11.31
C LEU A 17 -0.69 -18.18 -10.00
N SER A 18 0.55 -18.67 -9.90
CA SER A 18 1.13 -19.29 -8.69
C SER A 18 2.54 -18.76 -8.46
N ASP A 19 3.08 -18.96 -7.26
CA ASP A 19 4.40 -18.45 -6.85
C ASP A 19 4.56 -16.93 -7.03
N VAL A 20 3.47 -16.19 -6.79
CA VAL A 20 3.40 -14.75 -7.04
C VAL A 20 4.12 -13.96 -5.95
N VAL A 21 4.97 -13.02 -6.34
CA VAL A 21 5.44 -11.93 -5.48
C VAL A 21 4.44 -10.79 -5.59
N LEU A 22 3.57 -10.68 -4.59
CA LEU A 22 2.50 -9.68 -4.57
C LEU A 22 2.97 -8.38 -3.91
N VAL A 23 2.95 -7.28 -4.66
CA VAL A 23 3.44 -5.98 -4.20
C VAL A 23 2.27 -5.01 -4.01
N GLY A 24 2.18 -4.37 -2.86
CA GLY A 24 1.20 -3.31 -2.60
C GLY A 24 1.85 -2.03 -2.08
N ASN A 25 1.57 -0.91 -2.76
CA ASN A 25 2.01 0.41 -2.32
C ASN A 25 0.89 1.13 -1.57
N SER A 26 1.24 1.82 -0.50
CA SER A 26 0.31 2.70 0.22
C SER A 26 -0.94 1.96 0.72
N TYR A 27 -2.14 2.41 0.35
CA TYR A 27 -3.42 1.77 0.60
C TYR A 27 -3.46 0.29 0.15
N ALA A 28 -2.77 -0.05 -0.93
CA ALA A 28 -2.74 -1.43 -1.40
C ALA A 28 -2.13 -2.42 -0.40
N GLY A 29 -1.42 -1.96 0.63
CA GLY A 29 -1.03 -2.79 1.78
C GLY A 29 -2.22 -3.45 2.48
N MET A 30 -3.36 -2.73 2.58
CA MET A 30 -4.62 -3.28 3.09
C MET A 30 -5.17 -4.36 2.16
N VAL A 31 -5.14 -4.10 0.84
CA VAL A 31 -5.65 -5.03 -0.18
C VAL A 31 -4.85 -6.32 -0.22
N ILE A 32 -3.51 -6.24 -0.31
CA ILE A 32 -2.65 -7.43 -0.39
C ILE A 32 -2.69 -8.28 0.90
N THR A 33 -2.96 -7.65 2.05
CA THR A 33 -3.24 -8.37 3.30
C THR A 33 -4.49 -9.23 3.15
N GLY A 34 -5.57 -8.66 2.61
CA GLY A 34 -6.81 -9.39 2.36
C GLY A 34 -6.70 -10.46 1.27
N VAL A 35 -5.89 -10.21 0.24
CA VAL A 35 -5.57 -11.23 -0.79
C VAL A 35 -4.84 -12.42 -0.16
N ALA A 36 -3.84 -12.15 0.68
CA ALA A 36 -3.12 -13.21 1.38
C ALA A 36 -4.02 -14.02 2.33
N ALA A 37 -5.06 -13.40 2.88
CA ALA A 37 -6.05 -14.10 3.70
C ALA A 37 -6.91 -15.08 2.90
N LYS A 38 -7.17 -14.78 1.61
CA LYS A 38 -8.01 -15.59 0.72
C LYS A 38 -7.22 -16.63 -0.09
N GLU A 39 -6.09 -16.22 -0.66
CA GLU A 39 -5.31 -17.01 -1.62
C GLU A 39 -3.83 -17.18 -1.20
N PRO A 40 -3.53 -17.59 0.07
CA PRO A 40 -2.15 -17.67 0.54
C PRO A 40 -1.29 -18.65 -0.27
N ARG A 41 -1.88 -19.72 -0.80
CA ARG A 41 -1.18 -20.78 -1.54
C ARG A 41 -0.68 -20.33 -2.92
N ARG A 42 -1.20 -19.23 -3.45
CA ARG A 42 -0.75 -18.67 -4.73
C ARG A 42 0.43 -17.71 -4.57
N LEU A 43 0.77 -17.35 -3.32
CA LEU A 43 1.75 -16.30 -3.04
C LEU A 43 3.08 -16.90 -2.56
N ALA A 44 4.17 -16.59 -3.26
CA ALA A 44 5.52 -16.88 -2.79
C ALA A 44 6.01 -15.82 -1.81
N HIS A 45 5.62 -14.55 -1.98
CA HIS A 45 6.05 -13.44 -1.13
C HIS A 45 5.07 -12.27 -1.19
N ILE A 46 4.96 -11.52 -0.11
CA ILE A 46 4.19 -10.27 -0.04
C ILE A 46 5.14 -9.12 0.23
N VAL A 47 5.08 -8.06 -0.57
CA VAL A 47 5.92 -6.87 -0.42
C VAL A 47 5.04 -5.66 -0.11
N TYR A 48 5.20 -5.10 1.07
CA TYR A 48 4.60 -3.84 1.47
C TYR A 48 5.54 -2.71 1.05
N PHE A 49 5.21 -2.04 -0.05
CA PHE A 49 6.02 -0.98 -0.60
C PHE A 49 5.53 0.37 -0.08
N ASP A 50 6.16 0.89 0.95
CA ASP A 50 5.76 2.13 1.63
C ASP A 50 4.24 2.12 1.89
N ALA A 51 3.77 1.11 2.64
CA ALA A 51 2.38 0.72 2.68
C ALA A 51 1.87 0.49 4.10
N TYR A 52 0.54 0.50 4.26
CA TYR A 52 -0.10 0.13 5.52
C TYR A 52 0.11 -1.35 5.83
N VAL A 53 0.43 -1.65 7.10
CA VAL A 53 0.54 -3.02 7.65
C VAL A 53 -0.49 -3.13 8.75
N PRO A 54 -1.73 -3.59 8.46
CA PRO A 54 -2.80 -3.64 9.45
C PRO A 54 -2.64 -4.79 10.43
N PHE A 55 -3.08 -4.58 11.68
CA PHE A 55 -3.44 -5.62 12.64
C PHE A 55 -4.96 -5.89 12.57
N GLU A 56 -5.40 -6.90 13.33
CA GLU A 56 -6.81 -7.29 13.36
C GLU A 56 -7.72 -6.12 13.77
N GLY A 57 -8.76 -5.87 12.97
CA GLY A 57 -9.71 -4.79 13.18
C GLY A 57 -9.23 -3.40 12.80
N GLU A 58 -7.95 -3.22 12.46
CA GLU A 58 -7.46 -1.93 11.97
C GLU A 58 -7.93 -1.68 10.54
N ASN A 59 -8.50 -0.51 10.31
CA ASN A 59 -8.79 0.03 8.99
C ASN A 59 -7.84 1.20 8.67
N GLU A 60 -7.79 1.65 7.43
CA GLU A 60 -6.85 2.70 7.03
C GLU A 60 -7.03 3.97 7.87
N MET A 61 -8.27 4.40 8.10
CA MET A 61 -8.56 5.60 8.87
C MET A 61 -8.05 5.50 10.32
N SER A 62 -8.15 4.32 10.94
CA SER A 62 -7.67 4.11 12.31
C SER A 62 -6.15 4.21 12.45
N LEU A 63 -5.43 4.07 11.34
CA LEU A 63 -3.96 4.12 11.29
C LEU A 63 -3.42 5.54 11.06
N TRP A 64 -4.29 6.51 10.80
CA TRP A 64 -3.88 7.91 10.63
C TRP A 64 -3.72 8.64 11.96
N PRO A 65 -2.90 9.71 12.01
CA PRO A 65 -2.86 10.60 13.16
C PRO A 65 -4.25 11.17 13.47
N PRO A 66 -4.62 11.39 14.76
CA PRO A 66 -5.97 11.83 15.16
C PRO A 66 -6.44 13.11 14.45
N LEU A 67 -5.53 14.06 14.21
CA LEU A 67 -5.87 15.30 13.51
C LEU A 67 -6.27 15.01 12.06
N GLU A 68 -5.56 14.11 11.38
CA GLU A 68 -5.87 13.73 10.00
C GLU A 68 -7.20 12.97 9.95
N GLN A 69 -7.45 12.06 10.89
CA GLN A 69 -8.76 11.40 10.99
C GLN A 69 -9.91 12.40 11.08
N THR A 70 -9.76 13.42 11.93
CA THR A 70 -10.78 14.47 12.12
C THR A 70 -11.01 15.26 10.83
N ARG A 71 -9.92 15.65 10.15
CA ARG A 71 -9.97 16.38 8.89
C ARG A 71 -10.67 15.57 7.80
N VAL A 72 -10.27 14.32 7.62
CA VAL A 72 -10.83 13.46 6.58
C VAL A 72 -12.29 13.10 6.86
N LYS A 73 -12.67 12.85 8.13
CA LYS A 73 -14.08 12.66 8.49
C LYS A 73 -14.96 13.86 8.10
N ALA A 74 -14.45 15.08 8.30
CA ALA A 74 -15.16 16.29 7.89
C ALA A 74 -15.25 16.44 6.37
N GLU A 75 -14.25 15.98 5.61
CA GLU A 75 -14.29 15.94 4.14
C GLU A 75 -15.28 14.87 3.65
N ILE A 76 -15.24 13.67 4.22
CA ILE A 76 -16.14 12.55 3.92
C ILE A 76 -17.61 12.93 4.15
N ALA A 77 -17.90 13.63 5.24
CA ALA A 77 -19.27 14.08 5.54
C ALA A 77 -19.88 15.00 4.46
N LYS A 78 -19.04 15.62 3.65
CA LYS A 78 -19.44 16.49 2.52
C LYS A 78 -19.36 15.79 1.18
N ALA A 79 -18.71 14.62 1.12
CA ALA A 79 -18.47 13.91 -0.11
C ALA A 79 -19.56 12.85 -0.36
N ASN A 80 -19.86 12.60 -1.62
CA ASN A 80 -20.81 11.56 -2.01
C ASN A 80 -20.04 10.32 -2.49
N ARG A 81 -19.75 9.37 -1.61
CA ARG A 81 -19.12 8.05 -1.87
C ARG A 81 -17.63 8.08 -2.23
N PHE A 82 -17.11 9.15 -2.81
CA PHE A 82 -15.74 9.28 -3.27
C PHE A 82 -15.08 10.54 -2.69
N ARG A 83 -13.86 10.40 -2.19
CA ARG A 83 -13.04 11.51 -1.74
C ARG A 83 -12.20 12.03 -2.91
N PRO A 84 -12.34 13.31 -3.31
CA PRO A 84 -11.45 13.89 -4.30
C PRO A 84 -10.03 13.99 -3.76
N LEU A 85 -9.05 13.83 -4.65
CA LEU A 85 -7.65 14.07 -4.30
C LEU A 85 -7.32 15.55 -4.44
N PRO A 86 -6.42 16.09 -3.59
CA PRO A 86 -6.03 17.50 -3.69
C PRO A 86 -5.29 17.78 -5.01
N PRO A 87 -5.38 19.03 -5.54
CA PRO A 87 -4.76 19.39 -6.82
C PRO A 87 -3.25 19.15 -6.90
N ASN A 88 -2.54 19.26 -5.77
CA ASN A 88 -1.09 19.07 -5.69
C ASN A 88 -0.71 17.70 -5.12
N PHE A 89 -1.56 16.69 -5.30
CA PHE A 89 -1.32 15.38 -4.75
C PHE A 89 0.01 14.74 -5.20
N PRO A 90 0.48 14.88 -6.47
CA PRO A 90 1.78 14.38 -6.88
C PRO A 90 2.96 14.91 -6.03
N ALA A 91 2.91 16.15 -5.58
CA ALA A 91 3.96 16.71 -4.70
C ALA A 91 4.00 16.00 -3.33
N PHE A 92 2.85 15.61 -2.76
CA PHE A 92 2.77 14.79 -1.55
C PHE A 92 3.38 13.41 -1.75
N LEU A 93 3.28 12.86 -2.96
CA LEU A 93 3.88 11.59 -3.33
C LEU A 93 5.41 11.67 -3.54
N GLY A 94 6.01 12.86 -3.42
CA GLY A 94 7.44 13.08 -3.63
C GLY A 94 7.83 13.23 -5.10
N ILE A 95 6.88 13.61 -5.97
CA ILE A 95 7.13 13.85 -7.40
C ILE A 95 7.43 15.33 -7.60
N SER A 96 8.69 15.67 -7.92
CA SER A 96 9.16 17.03 -8.18
C SER A 96 9.26 17.37 -9.67
N ASP A 97 9.38 16.39 -10.56
CA ASP A 97 9.36 16.60 -12.00
C ASP A 97 7.96 17.03 -12.45
N LEU A 98 7.86 18.21 -13.06
CA LEU A 98 6.57 18.81 -13.43
C LEU A 98 5.82 17.99 -14.49
N LYS A 99 6.52 17.40 -15.46
CA LYS A 99 5.89 16.61 -16.52
C LYS A 99 5.34 15.31 -15.96
N LEU A 100 6.10 14.66 -15.07
CA LEU A 100 5.64 13.47 -14.38
C LEU A 100 4.47 13.80 -13.45
N ALA A 101 4.52 14.91 -12.72
CA ALA A 101 3.43 15.36 -11.86
C ALA A 101 2.13 15.62 -12.65
N GLU A 102 2.20 16.30 -13.80
CA GLU A 102 1.07 16.51 -14.70
C GLU A 102 0.53 15.17 -15.22
N TRP A 103 1.41 14.27 -15.65
CA TRP A 103 1.03 12.95 -16.14
C TRP A 103 0.32 12.11 -15.08
N VAL A 104 0.81 12.15 -13.84
CA VAL A 104 0.19 11.46 -12.69
C VAL A 104 -1.15 12.11 -12.37
N GLN A 105 -1.19 13.45 -12.20
CA GLN A 105 -2.41 14.18 -11.83
C GLN A 105 -3.56 13.92 -12.81
N ALA A 106 -3.28 13.83 -14.11
CA ALA A 106 -4.28 13.55 -15.13
C ALA A 106 -4.88 12.11 -15.06
N ARG A 107 -4.26 11.22 -14.29
CA ARG A 107 -4.67 9.81 -14.13
C ARG A 107 -5.22 9.48 -12.75
N LEU A 108 -5.11 10.41 -11.81
CA LEU A 108 -5.68 10.23 -10.48
C LEU A 108 -7.21 10.32 -10.53
N THR A 109 -7.84 9.42 -9.80
CA THR A 109 -9.31 9.38 -9.64
C THR A 109 -9.69 9.57 -8.18
N PRO A 110 -10.91 10.02 -7.88
CA PRO A 110 -11.40 10.09 -6.51
C PRO A 110 -11.39 8.71 -5.84
N HIS A 111 -10.99 8.67 -4.56
CA HIS A 111 -10.87 7.43 -3.82
C HIS A 111 -12.21 7.02 -3.16
N PRO A 112 -12.61 5.72 -3.22
CA PRO A 112 -13.84 5.26 -2.58
C PRO A 112 -13.76 5.37 -1.04
N ILE A 113 -14.71 6.07 -0.43
CA ILE A 113 -14.68 6.36 1.02
C ILE A 113 -14.75 5.10 1.88
N SER A 114 -15.56 4.11 1.49
CA SER A 114 -15.72 2.86 2.24
C SER A 114 -14.41 2.09 2.45
N THR A 115 -13.41 2.31 1.60
CA THR A 115 -12.10 1.65 1.74
C THR A 115 -11.31 2.14 2.96
N TYR A 116 -11.58 3.35 3.43
CA TYR A 116 -10.93 3.89 4.63
C TYR A 116 -11.47 3.27 5.93
N GLU A 117 -12.72 2.80 5.92
CA GLU A 117 -13.44 2.34 7.10
C GLU A 117 -13.51 0.82 7.21
N ASP A 118 -13.34 0.10 6.11
CA ASP A 118 -13.37 -1.37 6.09
C ASP A 118 -12.02 -1.96 6.48
N PRO A 119 -11.90 -2.78 7.54
CA PRO A 119 -10.68 -3.53 7.83
C PRO A 119 -10.53 -4.70 6.84
N PRO A 120 -9.31 -5.04 6.41
CA PRO A 120 -9.08 -6.26 5.64
C PRO A 120 -9.13 -7.50 6.54
N PRO A 121 -9.53 -8.66 6.02
CA PRO A 121 -9.31 -9.92 6.71
C PRO A 121 -7.80 -10.21 6.78
N LEU A 122 -7.33 -10.76 7.90
CA LEU A 122 -5.91 -11.13 8.07
C LEU A 122 -5.62 -12.60 7.71
N GLY A 123 -6.66 -13.43 7.67
CA GLY A 123 -6.54 -14.86 7.44
C GLY A 123 -6.04 -15.63 8.65
N GLY A 124 -5.74 -16.91 8.41
CA GLY A 124 -5.26 -17.86 9.42
C GLY A 124 -3.75 -18.15 9.32
N PRO A 125 -3.32 -19.30 9.90
CA PRO A 125 -1.90 -19.70 9.89
C PRO A 125 -1.26 -19.80 8.51
N GLU A 126 -2.01 -20.22 7.48
CA GLU A 126 -1.50 -20.28 6.10
C GLU A 126 -1.13 -18.89 5.58
N SER A 127 -2.00 -17.90 5.80
CA SER A 127 -1.70 -16.49 5.45
C SER A 127 -0.48 -15.99 6.23
N ALA A 128 -0.39 -16.31 7.51
CA ALA A 128 0.73 -15.91 8.36
C ALA A 128 2.07 -16.49 7.92
N SER A 129 2.07 -17.68 7.30
CA SER A 129 3.28 -18.37 6.83
C SER A 129 3.86 -17.81 5.52
N VAL A 130 3.08 -17.03 4.75
CA VAL A 130 3.61 -16.39 3.53
C VAL A 130 4.70 -15.38 3.90
N PRO A 131 5.91 -15.49 3.33
CA PRO A 131 7.00 -14.55 3.60
C PRO A 131 6.61 -13.10 3.28
N ARG A 132 7.09 -12.17 4.10
CA ARG A 132 6.78 -10.74 3.94
C ARG A 132 8.03 -9.88 4.02
N SER A 133 8.02 -8.81 3.24
CA SER A 133 9.04 -7.75 3.30
C SER A 133 8.40 -6.37 3.27
N PHE A 134 9.12 -5.38 3.75
CA PHE A 134 8.72 -3.98 3.69
C PHE A 134 9.78 -3.17 2.96
N ILE A 135 9.37 -2.30 2.03
CA ILE A 135 10.23 -1.29 1.41
C ILE A 135 9.83 0.06 1.99
N ASN A 136 10.73 0.69 2.70
CA ASN A 136 10.54 1.98 3.37
C ASN A 136 11.13 3.10 2.51
N CYS A 137 10.28 4.00 2.01
CA CYS A 137 10.72 5.23 1.33
C CYS A 137 11.07 6.28 2.38
N THR A 138 12.34 6.74 2.39
CA THR A 138 12.87 7.55 3.49
C THR A 138 12.81 9.06 3.24
N GLU A 139 12.29 9.50 2.09
CA GLU A 139 12.22 10.91 1.69
C GLU A 139 10.79 11.36 1.39
N GLY A 140 10.60 12.67 1.34
CA GLY A 140 9.33 13.31 0.96
C GLY A 140 8.37 13.59 2.12
N PRO A 141 7.40 14.47 1.88
CA PRO A 141 6.55 15.02 2.94
C PRO A 141 5.46 14.06 3.43
N PHE A 142 5.03 13.12 2.60
CA PHE A 142 3.90 12.24 2.91
C PHE A 142 4.33 10.88 3.48
N GLY A 143 5.29 10.21 2.82
CA GLY A 143 5.66 8.83 3.14
C GLY A 143 6.51 8.71 4.40
N ALA A 144 7.60 9.46 4.46
CA ALA A 144 8.65 9.24 5.46
C ALA A 144 8.16 9.23 6.92
N PRO A 145 7.34 10.18 7.42
CA PRO A 145 6.91 10.14 8.82
C PRO A 145 5.86 9.06 9.11
N LEU A 146 4.91 8.84 8.18
CA LEU A 146 3.80 7.91 8.37
C LEU A 146 4.27 6.47 8.21
N PHE A 147 4.89 6.16 7.08
CA PHE A 147 5.24 4.78 6.73
C PHE A 147 6.46 4.25 7.48
N ALA A 148 7.33 5.12 8.04
CA ALA A 148 8.37 4.70 8.99
C ALA A 148 7.80 3.96 10.22
N THR A 149 6.57 4.28 10.63
CA THR A 149 5.89 3.55 11.72
C THR A 149 5.56 2.12 11.30
N PHE A 150 5.16 1.91 10.04
CA PHE A 150 4.87 0.58 9.48
C PHE A 150 6.16 -0.19 9.15
N ALA A 151 7.23 0.48 8.74
CA ALA A 151 8.56 -0.12 8.63
C ALA A 151 9.03 -0.67 10.00
N SER A 152 8.86 0.12 11.06
CA SER A 152 9.14 -0.31 12.44
C SER A 152 8.24 -1.48 12.88
N ARG A 153 6.95 -1.46 12.51
CA ARG A 153 6.02 -2.57 12.75
C ARG A 153 6.47 -3.84 12.04
N ALA A 154 6.79 -3.76 10.75
CA ALA A 154 7.30 -4.85 9.94
C ALA A 154 8.59 -5.46 10.55
N TRP A 155 9.54 -4.62 10.96
CA TRP A 155 10.76 -5.07 11.61
C TRP A 155 10.48 -5.83 12.93
N LYS A 156 9.56 -5.33 13.76
CA LYS A 156 9.14 -6.01 15.01
C LYS A 156 8.45 -7.35 14.76
N LEU A 157 7.81 -7.51 13.59
CA LEU A 157 7.21 -8.78 13.13
C LEU A 157 8.27 -9.75 12.55
N GLY A 158 9.55 -9.37 12.53
CA GLY A 158 10.63 -10.17 11.98
C GLY A 158 10.74 -10.14 10.45
N TRP A 159 10.04 -9.19 9.79
CA TRP A 159 10.12 -9.05 8.34
C TRP A 159 11.41 -8.34 7.94
N LYS A 160 11.91 -8.66 6.75
CA LYS A 160 13.04 -7.92 6.17
C LYS A 160 12.57 -6.54 5.70
N VAL A 161 13.26 -5.50 6.17
CA VAL A 161 12.98 -4.11 5.81
C VAL A 161 14.10 -3.60 4.92
N TYR A 162 13.73 -3.04 3.77
CA TYR A 162 14.63 -2.41 2.82
C TYR A 162 14.40 -0.90 2.84
N GLU A 163 15.44 -0.12 2.83
CA GLU A 163 15.36 1.34 2.73
C GLU A 163 15.59 1.79 1.28
N LEU A 164 14.77 2.72 0.82
CA LEU A 164 14.88 3.37 -0.48
C LEU A 164 14.86 4.88 -0.29
N LYS A 165 15.94 5.55 -0.66
CA LYS A 165 16.05 7.02 -0.63
C LYS A 165 15.23 7.64 -1.75
N ALA A 166 13.94 7.70 -1.55
CA ALA A 166 12.95 8.20 -2.50
C ALA A 166 11.69 8.64 -1.76
N GLY A 167 10.82 9.36 -2.44
CA GLY A 167 9.47 9.67 -1.97
C GLY A 167 8.51 8.49 -2.14
N HIS A 168 7.29 8.68 -1.67
CA HIS A 168 6.23 7.66 -1.65
C HIS A 168 5.92 7.02 -3.02
N ALA A 169 6.08 7.77 -4.11
CA ALA A 169 5.92 7.26 -5.48
C ALA A 169 7.26 6.79 -6.09
N ALA A 170 8.10 6.09 -5.33
CA ALA A 170 9.42 5.64 -5.76
C ALA A 170 9.39 4.79 -7.05
N MET A 171 8.34 3.98 -7.27
CA MET A 171 8.16 3.21 -8.49
C MET A 171 8.11 4.09 -9.75
N LEU A 172 7.77 5.36 -9.63
CA LEU A 172 7.74 6.34 -10.73
C LEU A 172 9.00 7.20 -10.79
N THR A 173 9.53 7.61 -9.62
CA THR A 173 10.66 8.53 -9.53
C THR A 173 12.03 7.82 -9.53
N HIS A 174 12.08 6.58 -9.01
CA HIS A 174 13.27 5.74 -8.87
C HIS A 174 12.96 4.30 -9.34
N PRO A 175 12.53 4.11 -10.61
CA PRO A 175 12.04 2.82 -11.09
C PRO A 175 13.11 1.72 -11.10
N ARG A 176 14.36 2.06 -11.36
CA ARG A 176 15.47 1.10 -11.37
C ARG A 176 15.77 0.57 -9.98
N GLU A 177 15.93 1.45 -9.02
CA GLU A 177 16.20 1.13 -7.61
C GLU A 177 15.04 0.33 -7.01
N SER A 178 13.80 0.70 -7.36
CA SER A 178 12.60 -0.04 -6.98
C SER A 178 12.62 -1.47 -7.54
N ALA A 179 12.91 -1.62 -8.83
CA ALA A 179 12.99 -2.92 -9.49
C ALA A 179 14.13 -3.77 -8.92
N ASP A 180 15.31 -3.20 -8.65
CA ASP A 180 16.45 -3.91 -8.09
C ASP A 180 16.13 -4.51 -6.70
N ILE A 181 15.38 -3.77 -5.86
CA ILE A 181 14.94 -4.29 -4.55
C ILE A 181 13.93 -5.43 -4.76
N LEU A 182 12.94 -5.25 -5.64
CA LEU A 182 11.91 -6.27 -5.90
C LEU A 182 12.52 -7.55 -6.49
N LEU A 183 13.46 -7.45 -7.43
CA LEU A 183 14.18 -8.60 -7.98
C LEU A 183 15.00 -9.32 -6.90
N ARG A 184 15.64 -8.59 -6.01
CA ARG A 184 16.38 -9.17 -4.88
C ARG A 184 15.46 -9.93 -3.93
N ILE A 185 14.25 -9.42 -3.69
CA ILE A 185 13.23 -10.11 -2.88
C ILE A 185 12.75 -11.37 -3.59
N ALA A 186 12.50 -11.30 -4.89
CA ALA A 186 12.00 -12.42 -5.68
C ALA A 186 13.03 -13.54 -5.88
N SER A 187 14.32 -13.22 -5.74
CA SER A 187 15.42 -14.21 -5.91
C SER A 187 15.78 -14.96 -4.61
N GLY A 188 15.13 -14.64 -3.45
CA GLY A 188 15.42 -15.25 -2.13
C GLY A 188 16.48 -14.51 -1.39
#